data_93224d362e831c65c671d3a7587db490
#
_entry.id   93224d362e831c65c671d3a7587db490
#
_cell.length_a   1.000
_cell.length_b   1.000
_cell.length_c   1.000
_cell.angle_alpha   90.00
_cell.angle_beta   90.00
_cell.angle_gamma   90.00
#
_symmetry.space_group_name_H-M   'P 1'
#
loop_
_entity.id
_entity.type
_entity.pdbx_description
1 polymer ?
#
loop_
_entity_poly.entity_id
_entity_poly.type
_entity_poly.pdbx_seq_one_letter_code
_entity_poly.pdbx_strand_id
1 'polypeptide(L)'
;LLIKDLKTNSGFKTIVGDYASNTSLLDNKGTKLFLVTDYKAPNKKIVTVDVSDPLQKNWIDFIPENKFVLSPSKCGGYLFTHYMVDAISKVFQYDYSGKLIREITLPGIGRASGFNGKNNQNELYFGFSNYYTPRTSYKYNVKSGIYEEYWKPFIDFDSTNYESKQIFYSSKDGTKVPMIITYKKGTNLNGKNPTILYGYGGFNISRTPGFSVANAVWMEQGGIYAVPNIRGGGEYGRKWHNEGVQLKKQNVFDDFIAAAEYLIDNNYTSSEYL
;
A
#
# COMPACT_ATOMS: atom_id res chain seq x y z
N LEU A 1 -23.58 10.49 4.53
CA LEU A 1 -22.89 10.91 5.76
C LEU A 1 -23.68 12.04 6.41
N LEU A 2 -24.07 11.86 7.68
CA LEU A 2 -24.85 12.82 8.46
C LEU A 2 -24.06 13.27 9.67
N ILE A 3 -24.28 14.50 10.13
CA ILE A 3 -23.71 15.04 11.37
C ILE A 3 -24.79 15.65 12.25
N LYS A 4 -24.64 15.55 13.57
CA LYS A 4 -25.50 16.21 14.57
C LYS A 4 -24.62 16.81 15.67
N ASP A 5 -24.93 18.03 16.07
CA ASP A 5 -24.37 18.61 17.30
C ASP A 5 -25.13 18.05 18.50
N LEU A 6 -24.40 17.33 19.38
CA LEU A 6 -24.98 16.71 20.56
C LEU A 6 -25.19 17.69 21.74
N LYS A 7 -24.65 18.91 21.65
CA LYS A 7 -24.81 19.97 22.66
C LYS A 7 -26.07 20.82 22.43
N THR A 8 -26.63 20.75 21.24
CA THR A 8 -27.82 21.48 20.88
C THR A 8 -28.94 20.50 20.51
N ASN A 9 -30.21 20.97 20.56
CA ASN A 9 -31.35 20.16 20.09
C ASN A 9 -31.53 20.27 18.57
N SER A 10 -30.42 20.42 17.82
CA SER A 10 -30.44 20.51 16.36
C SER A 10 -30.74 19.15 15.73
N GLY A 11 -31.37 19.14 14.55
CA GLY A 11 -31.55 17.94 13.72
C GLY A 11 -30.23 17.49 13.09
N PHE A 12 -30.26 16.38 12.37
CA PHE A 12 -29.15 15.95 11.52
C PHE A 12 -28.97 16.90 10.33
N LYS A 13 -27.70 17.20 10.03
CA LYS A 13 -27.30 17.85 8.78
C LYS A 13 -26.68 16.82 7.84
N THR A 14 -27.04 16.88 6.57
CA THR A 14 -26.47 16.01 5.54
C THR A 14 -25.16 16.60 5.03
N ILE A 15 -24.08 15.81 5.08
CA ILE A 15 -22.79 16.11 4.46
C ILE A 15 -22.73 15.48 3.06
N VAL A 16 -23.10 14.18 2.97
CA VAL A 16 -23.22 13.43 1.71
C VAL A 16 -24.54 12.70 1.76
N GLY A 17 -25.41 12.99 0.79
CA GLY A 17 -26.78 12.46 0.73
C GLY A 17 -27.00 11.43 -0.39
N ASP A 18 -26.00 11.16 -1.19
CA ASP A 18 -26.07 10.22 -2.31
C ASP A 18 -25.01 9.10 -2.19
N TYR A 19 -24.97 8.22 -3.18
CA TYR A 19 -24.02 7.11 -3.30
C TYR A 19 -23.00 7.35 -4.43
N ALA A 20 -22.87 8.59 -4.91
CA ALA A 20 -21.97 8.93 -6.02
C ALA A 20 -20.49 8.85 -5.62
N SER A 21 -20.19 8.87 -4.32
CA SER A 21 -18.83 8.76 -3.80
C SER A 21 -18.78 8.03 -2.47
N ASN A 22 -17.62 7.37 -2.21
CA ASN A 22 -17.31 6.82 -0.91
C ASN A 22 -16.64 7.92 -0.08
N THR A 23 -17.36 8.40 0.92
CA THR A 23 -16.88 9.47 1.80
C THR A 23 -17.01 9.04 3.26
N SER A 24 -15.92 9.18 4.03
CA SER A 24 -15.88 8.84 5.44
C SER A 24 -15.18 9.91 6.27
N LEU A 25 -15.52 9.99 7.55
CA LEU A 25 -14.87 10.87 8.50
C LEU A 25 -13.50 10.27 8.91
N LEU A 26 -12.43 11.06 8.74
CA LEU A 26 -11.12 10.74 9.28
C LEU A 26 -10.93 11.34 10.67
N ASP A 27 -11.22 12.63 10.82
CA ASP A 27 -11.11 13.35 12.09
C ASP A 27 -11.87 14.68 12.04
N ASN A 28 -11.88 15.41 13.18
CA ASN A 28 -12.37 16.78 13.24
C ASN A 28 -11.52 17.66 14.18
N LYS A 29 -11.49 18.95 13.91
CA LYS A 29 -11.03 20.00 14.85
C LYS A 29 -12.10 21.06 14.98
N GLY A 30 -12.80 21.06 16.11
CA GLY A 30 -13.97 21.92 16.30
C GLY A 30 -15.02 21.61 15.22
N THR A 31 -15.45 22.61 14.49
CA THR A 31 -16.43 22.52 13.40
C THR A 31 -15.84 22.07 12.07
N LYS A 32 -14.51 22.03 11.94
CA LYS A 32 -13.83 21.59 10.72
C LYS A 32 -13.69 20.07 10.72
N LEU A 33 -14.30 19.42 9.75
CA LEU A 33 -14.18 17.97 9.49
C LEU A 33 -13.06 17.70 8.48
N PHE A 34 -12.36 16.60 8.66
CA PHE A 34 -11.41 16.02 7.69
C PHE A 34 -12.04 14.75 7.14
N LEU A 35 -12.40 14.78 5.85
CA LEU A 35 -13.08 13.67 5.19
C LEU A 35 -12.13 13.01 4.18
N VAL A 36 -12.18 11.68 4.13
CA VAL A 36 -11.59 10.91 3.03
C VAL A 36 -12.67 10.67 1.99
N THR A 37 -12.40 11.00 0.74
CA THR A 37 -13.40 10.85 -0.32
C THR A 37 -12.75 10.44 -1.64
N ASP A 38 -13.50 9.67 -2.44
CA ASP A 38 -13.20 9.42 -3.85
C ASP A 38 -14.00 10.35 -4.80
N TYR A 39 -14.70 11.36 -4.25
CA TYR A 39 -15.43 12.35 -5.04
C TYR A 39 -14.49 13.13 -5.95
N LYS A 40 -14.64 12.94 -7.28
CA LYS A 40 -13.72 13.47 -8.31
C LYS A 40 -12.25 13.15 -8.05
N ALA A 41 -11.98 11.99 -7.40
CA ALA A 41 -10.65 11.57 -6.99
C ALA A 41 -10.62 10.03 -6.84
N PRO A 42 -10.55 9.24 -7.93
CA PRO A 42 -10.61 7.78 -7.90
C PRO A 42 -9.62 7.11 -6.94
N ASN A 43 -8.45 7.72 -6.72
CA ASN A 43 -7.43 7.25 -5.80
C ASN A 43 -7.57 7.86 -4.39
N LYS A 44 -8.67 8.57 -4.14
CA LYS A 44 -9.01 9.26 -2.90
C LYS A 44 -8.15 10.48 -2.61
N LYS A 45 -8.74 11.37 -1.83
CA LYS A 45 -8.12 12.57 -1.27
C LYS A 45 -8.66 12.84 0.12
N ILE A 46 -8.02 13.75 0.86
CA ILE A 46 -8.57 14.31 2.09
C ILE A 46 -9.05 15.72 1.80
N VAL A 47 -10.29 16.00 2.20
CA VAL A 47 -10.88 17.34 2.10
C VAL A 47 -11.21 17.85 3.50
N THR A 48 -11.25 19.17 3.66
CA THR A 48 -11.83 19.82 4.84
C THR A 48 -13.20 20.37 4.53
N VAL A 49 -14.11 20.24 5.50
CA VAL A 49 -15.50 20.66 5.41
C VAL A 49 -15.87 21.38 6.69
N ASP A 50 -16.44 22.57 6.60
CA ASP A 50 -17.02 23.23 7.76
C ASP A 50 -18.47 22.73 7.95
N VAL A 51 -18.83 22.36 9.18
CA VAL A 51 -20.18 21.87 9.49
C VAL A 51 -21.26 22.94 9.36
N SER A 52 -20.91 24.24 9.33
CA SER A 52 -21.83 25.35 9.10
C SER A 52 -22.28 25.40 7.63
N ASP A 53 -21.38 25.04 6.70
CA ASP A 53 -21.63 25.01 5.25
C ASP A 53 -21.06 23.76 4.60
N PRO A 54 -21.73 22.60 4.77
CA PRO A 54 -21.20 21.30 4.39
C PRO A 54 -21.35 20.94 2.91
N LEU A 55 -21.85 21.85 2.06
CA LEU A 55 -22.09 21.56 0.65
C LEU A 55 -20.80 21.14 -0.07
N GLN A 56 -20.86 20.10 -0.90
CA GLN A 56 -19.70 19.55 -1.62
C GLN A 56 -18.92 20.58 -2.45
N LYS A 57 -19.60 21.60 -2.98
CA LYS A 57 -18.95 22.68 -3.74
C LYS A 57 -17.98 23.54 -2.91
N ASN A 58 -18.13 23.53 -1.57
CA ASN A 58 -17.35 24.30 -0.61
C ASN A 58 -16.26 23.45 0.08
N TRP A 59 -16.12 22.18 -0.31
CA TRP A 59 -15.06 21.33 0.19
C TRP A 59 -13.70 21.82 -0.31
N ILE A 60 -12.71 21.86 0.58
CA ILE A 60 -11.36 22.35 0.27
C ILE A 60 -10.41 21.17 0.32
N ASP A 61 -9.66 20.95 -0.74
CA ASP A 61 -8.64 19.90 -0.79
C ASP A 61 -7.57 20.18 0.28
N PHE A 62 -7.37 19.22 1.17
CA PHE A 62 -6.38 19.28 2.25
C PHE A 62 -5.14 18.44 1.90
N ILE A 63 -5.32 17.20 1.50
CA ILE A 63 -4.33 16.38 0.82
C ILE A 63 -4.94 16.00 -0.52
N PRO A 64 -4.45 16.54 -1.63
CA PRO A 64 -4.99 16.27 -2.95
C PRO A 64 -4.76 14.81 -3.38
N GLU A 65 -5.57 14.36 -4.34
CA GLU A 65 -5.35 13.07 -4.99
C GLU A 65 -3.97 13.00 -5.64
N ASN A 66 -3.35 11.83 -5.60
CA ASN A 66 -2.18 11.54 -6.41
C ASN A 66 -2.39 10.24 -7.22
N LYS A 67 -1.36 9.81 -7.97
CA LYS A 67 -1.42 8.60 -8.81
C LYS A 67 -1.58 7.30 -8.03
N PHE A 68 -1.38 7.30 -6.72
CA PHE A 68 -1.49 6.13 -5.86
C PHE A 68 -2.71 6.21 -4.95
N VAL A 69 -3.26 5.05 -4.60
CA VAL A 69 -4.44 4.96 -3.73
C VAL A 69 -4.08 5.37 -2.30
N LEU A 70 -4.82 6.35 -1.78
CA LEU A 70 -4.65 6.88 -0.42
C LEU A 70 -5.39 6.01 0.60
N SER A 71 -4.71 5.65 1.69
CA SER A 71 -5.28 5.05 2.91
C SER A 71 -4.83 5.85 4.13
N PRO A 72 -5.57 6.88 4.57
CA PRO A 72 -5.13 7.73 5.66
C PRO A 72 -5.53 7.21 7.03
N SER A 73 -4.79 7.68 8.05
CA SER A 73 -5.06 7.45 9.46
C SER A 73 -4.63 8.64 10.32
N LYS A 74 -4.84 8.57 11.62
CA LYS A 74 -4.47 9.65 12.55
C LYS A 74 -3.93 9.11 13.87
N CYS A 75 -3.03 9.87 14.50
CA CYS A 75 -2.57 9.64 15.88
C CYS A 75 -1.81 10.87 16.40
N GLY A 76 -1.93 11.16 17.69
CA GLY A 76 -1.08 12.11 18.40
C GLY A 76 -1.13 13.55 17.87
N GLY A 77 -2.24 13.95 17.28
CA GLY A 77 -2.38 15.28 16.67
C GLY A 77 -1.75 15.38 15.28
N TYR A 78 -1.49 14.25 14.61
CA TYR A 78 -1.00 14.17 13.23
C TYR A 78 -1.90 13.31 12.35
N LEU A 79 -1.84 13.56 11.05
CA LEU A 79 -2.42 12.72 10.01
C LEU A 79 -1.30 11.92 9.33
N PHE A 80 -1.60 10.68 9.00
CA PHE A 80 -0.71 9.79 8.26
C PHE A 80 -1.36 9.42 6.95
N THR A 81 -0.66 9.68 5.84
CA THR A 81 -1.08 9.21 4.53
C THR A 81 -0.26 7.98 4.15
N HIS A 82 -0.94 6.88 3.95
CA HIS A 82 -0.33 5.65 3.48
C HIS A 82 -0.71 5.44 2.01
N TYR A 83 0.28 5.30 1.16
CA TYR A 83 0.15 5.01 -0.26
C TYR A 83 0.77 3.66 -0.59
N MET A 84 0.15 2.97 -1.54
CA MET A 84 0.78 1.83 -2.20
C MET A 84 1.51 2.37 -3.43
N VAL A 85 2.82 2.53 -3.32
CA VAL A 85 3.68 3.02 -4.40
C VAL A 85 4.36 1.82 -5.04
N ASP A 86 4.00 1.52 -6.29
CA ASP A 86 4.57 0.40 -7.03
C ASP A 86 4.53 -0.92 -6.23
N ALA A 87 3.37 -1.19 -5.59
CA ALA A 87 3.10 -2.36 -4.73
C ALA A 87 3.82 -2.42 -3.37
N ILE A 88 4.55 -1.37 -2.97
CA ILE A 88 5.15 -1.25 -1.63
C ILE A 88 4.54 -0.09 -0.85
N SER A 89 4.64 -0.15 0.47
CA SER A 89 4.12 0.92 1.33
C SER A 89 5.03 2.14 1.37
N LYS A 90 4.41 3.33 1.27
CA LYS A 90 5.01 4.63 1.59
C LYS A 90 4.10 5.36 2.55
N VAL A 91 4.66 5.90 3.62
CA VAL A 91 3.89 6.56 4.68
C VAL A 91 4.45 7.94 4.95
N PHE A 92 3.57 8.94 5.01
CA PHE A 92 3.93 10.33 5.26
C PHE A 92 3.13 10.87 6.44
N GLN A 93 3.77 11.66 7.27
CA GLN A 93 3.17 12.31 8.44
C GLN A 93 2.95 13.80 8.14
N TYR A 94 1.72 14.28 8.39
CA TYR A 94 1.31 15.65 8.21
C TYR A 94 0.76 16.23 9.52
N ASP A 95 0.89 17.53 9.71
CA ASP A 95 0.12 18.25 10.70
C ASP A 95 -1.27 18.65 10.17
N TYR A 96 -2.11 19.21 11.05
CA TYR A 96 -3.46 19.66 10.69
C TYR A 96 -3.49 21.03 9.95
N SER A 97 -2.35 21.61 9.63
CA SER A 97 -2.25 22.72 8.65
C SER A 97 -2.07 22.21 7.22
N GLY A 98 -1.78 20.93 7.03
CA GLY A 98 -1.45 20.30 5.75
C GLY A 98 0.05 20.30 5.46
N LYS A 99 0.88 20.70 6.42
CA LYS A 99 2.33 20.69 6.27
C LYS A 99 2.86 19.26 6.39
N LEU A 100 3.62 18.81 5.39
CA LEU A 100 4.38 17.56 5.47
C LEU A 100 5.47 17.72 6.55
N ILE A 101 5.42 16.85 7.56
CA ILE A 101 6.41 16.78 8.62
C ILE A 101 7.57 15.87 8.19
N ARG A 102 7.26 14.68 7.67
CA ARG A 102 8.28 13.70 7.22
C ARG A 102 7.69 12.56 6.40
N GLU A 103 8.51 11.90 5.60
CA GLU A 103 8.31 10.52 5.18
C GLU A 103 8.81 9.60 6.29
N ILE A 104 8.06 8.54 6.59
CA ILE A 104 8.47 7.52 7.56
C ILE A 104 9.31 6.48 6.81
N THR A 105 10.61 6.42 7.09
CA THR A 105 11.49 5.38 6.54
C THR A 105 11.07 4.04 7.12
N LEU A 106 10.55 3.15 6.27
CA LEU A 106 10.16 1.79 6.65
C LEU A 106 11.38 0.86 6.67
N PRO A 107 11.30 -0.33 7.33
CA PRO A 107 12.42 -1.27 7.44
C PRO A 107 12.94 -1.82 6.10
N GLY A 108 12.22 -1.62 5.00
CA GLY A 108 12.66 -2.06 3.68
C GLY A 108 11.54 -2.08 2.64
N ILE A 109 11.76 -2.79 1.53
CA ILE A 109 10.74 -3.08 0.51
C ILE A 109 9.71 -4.01 1.14
N GLY A 110 8.47 -3.52 1.33
CA GLY A 110 7.47 -4.31 2.01
C GLY A 110 6.13 -3.60 2.20
N ARG A 111 5.30 -4.22 2.98
CA ARG A 111 3.99 -3.70 3.38
C ARG A 111 4.02 -3.26 4.83
N ALA A 112 3.62 -2.01 5.07
CA ALA A 112 3.31 -1.50 6.41
C ALA A 112 1.79 -1.43 6.63
N SER A 113 1.36 -1.44 7.89
CA SER A 113 -0.04 -1.25 8.28
C SER A 113 -0.13 -0.77 9.73
N GLY A 114 -1.19 -0.06 10.06
CA GLY A 114 -1.34 0.59 11.36
C GLY A 114 -1.28 2.11 11.20
N PHE A 115 -0.45 2.80 11.97
CA PHE A 115 -0.32 4.26 12.03
C PHE A 115 -1.58 4.97 12.54
N ASN A 116 -2.38 4.33 13.34
CA ASN A 116 -3.58 4.91 13.93
C ASN A 116 -3.54 4.90 15.46
N GLY A 117 -4.28 5.82 16.07
CA GLY A 117 -4.40 5.95 17.52
C GLY A 117 -5.24 7.15 17.92
N LYS A 118 -5.26 7.44 19.21
CA LYS A 118 -5.97 8.60 19.75
C LYS A 118 -5.17 9.88 19.57
N ASN A 119 -5.85 11.03 19.47
CA ASN A 119 -5.20 12.33 19.28
C ASN A 119 -4.31 12.77 20.45
N ASN A 120 -4.50 12.22 21.64
CA ASN A 120 -3.70 12.52 22.84
C ASN A 120 -2.57 11.53 23.10
N GLN A 121 -2.32 10.58 22.22
CA GLN A 121 -1.22 9.61 22.31
C GLN A 121 0.04 10.16 21.67
N ASN A 122 1.21 9.91 22.26
CA ASN A 122 2.50 10.23 21.66
C ASN A 122 3.12 9.04 20.91
N GLU A 123 2.52 7.86 21.05
CA GLU A 123 3.02 6.61 20.49
C GLU A 123 1.91 5.92 19.69
N LEU A 124 2.29 5.29 18.61
CA LEU A 124 1.46 4.38 17.85
C LEU A 124 2.24 3.11 17.51
N TYR A 125 1.52 2.10 17.07
CA TYR A 125 2.11 0.85 16.60
C TYR A 125 1.82 0.65 15.13
N PHE A 126 2.84 0.17 14.40
CA PHE A 126 2.65 -0.27 13.03
C PHE A 126 3.29 -1.64 12.82
N GLY A 127 2.70 -2.44 11.96
CA GLY A 127 3.27 -3.71 11.51
C GLY A 127 3.99 -3.53 10.19
N PHE A 128 5.11 -4.21 10.01
CA PHE A 128 5.83 -4.32 8.74
C PHE A 128 6.07 -5.80 8.40
N SER A 129 5.98 -6.13 7.13
CA SER A 129 6.27 -7.46 6.61
C SER A 129 6.73 -7.37 5.16
N ASN A 130 7.56 -8.32 4.73
CA ASN A 130 7.88 -8.55 3.33
C ASN A 130 8.00 -10.05 3.04
N TYR A 131 8.53 -10.45 1.88
CA TYR A 131 8.59 -11.87 1.51
C TYR A 131 9.57 -12.70 2.35
N TYR A 132 10.53 -12.06 3.04
CA TYR A 132 11.51 -12.72 3.91
C TYR A 132 11.51 -12.22 5.35
N THR A 133 10.70 -11.20 5.68
CA THR A 133 10.57 -10.69 7.06
C THR A 133 9.19 -10.98 7.58
N PRO A 134 9.06 -11.82 8.63
CA PRO A 134 7.78 -12.04 9.33
C PRO A 134 7.18 -10.72 9.80
N ARG A 135 5.86 -10.69 9.97
CA ARG A 135 5.19 -9.49 10.45
C ARG A 135 5.72 -9.08 11.81
N THR A 136 6.51 -8.03 11.82
CA THR A 136 7.11 -7.41 13.00
C THR A 136 6.33 -6.16 13.36
N SER A 137 6.04 -5.98 14.64
CA SER A 137 5.38 -4.79 15.18
C SER A 137 6.43 -3.81 15.68
N TYR A 138 6.28 -2.55 15.31
CA TYR A 138 7.14 -1.45 15.72
C TYR A 138 6.35 -0.44 16.52
N LYS A 139 6.99 0.13 17.55
CA LYS A 139 6.47 1.25 18.32
C LYS A 139 7.09 2.54 17.78
N TYR A 140 6.26 3.47 17.36
CA TYR A 140 6.65 4.72 16.72
C TYR A 140 6.26 5.91 17.58
N ASN A 141 7.20 6.80 17.85
CA ASN A 141 6.93 8.06 18.54
C ASN A 141 6.57 9.15 17.52
N VAL A 142 5.35 9.69 17.61
CA VAL A 142 4.80 10.62 16.59
C VAL A 142 5.50 11.99 16.60
N LYS A 143 6.16 12.37 17.69
CA LYS A 143 6.87 13.67 17.79
C LYS A 143 8.28 13.57 17.22
N SER A 144 9.06 12.60 17.70
CA SER A 144 10.45 12.41 17.25
C SER A 144 10.55 11.78 15.87
N GLY A 145 9.59 10.93 15.48
CA GLY A 145 9.64 10.15 14.24
C GLY A 145 10.53 8.91 14.35
N ILE A 146 10.98 8.57 15.54
CA ILE A 146 11.80 7.40 15.81
C ILE A 146 10.89 6.22 16.11
N TYR A 147 11.27 5.03 15.60
CA TYR A 147 10.60 3.80 15.97
C TYR A 147 11.63 2.73 16.42
N GLU A 148 11.14 1.78 17.17
CA GLU A 148 11.89 0.62 17.64
C GLU A 148 11.07 -0.65 17.43
N GLU A 149 11.75 -1.80 17.31
CA GLU A 149 11.08 -3.09 17.27
C GLU A 149 10.39 -3.31 18.63
N TYR A 150 9.09 -3.56 18.58
CA TYR A 150 8.29 -3.83 19.78
C TYR A 150 8.05 -5.33 19.99
N TRP A 151 7.77 -6.03 18.88
CA TRP A 151 7.54 -7.46 18.90
C TRP A 151 7.75 -8.06 17.51
N LYS A 152 8.39 -9.22 17.47
CA LYS A 152 8.45 -10.08 16.29
C LYS A 152 8.19 -11.53 16.67
N PRO A 153 7.58 -12.35 15.80
CA PRO A 153 7.43 -13.78 16.06
C PRO A 153 8.80 -14.45 16.05
N PHE A 154 8.97 -15.45 16.94
CA PHE A 154 10.10 -16.34 16.84
C PHE A 154 9.87 -17.33 15.68
N ILE A 155 10.77 -17.30 14.72
CA ILE A 155 10.78 -18.22 13.57
C ILE A 155 12.25 -18.59 13.34
N ASP A 156 12.52 -19.88 13.20
CA ASP A 156 13.87 -20.38 12.86
C ASP A 156 14.15 -20.13 11.37
N PHE A 157 14.36 -18.87 11.04
CA PHE A 157 14.66 -18.36 9.70
C PHE A 157 15.42 -17.04 9.83
N ASP A 158 16.67 -17.05 9.36
CA ASP A 158 17.49 -15.84 9.39
C ASP A 158 17.19 -14.94 8.17
N SER A 159 16.26 -14.01 8.36
CA SER A 159 15.86 -13.04 7.35
C SER A 159 17.00 -12.13 6.86
N THR A 160 18.10 -12.00 7.62
CA THR A 160 19.23 -11.13 7.24
C THR A 160 20.01 -11.65 6.01
N ASN A 161 19.85 -12.94 5.70
CA ASN A 161 20.48 -13.60 4.56
C ASN A 161 19.74 -13.37 3.23
N TYR A 162 18.61 -12.66 3.24
CA TYR A 162 17.77 -12.50 2.04
C TYR A 162 17.66 -11.03 1.63
N GLU A 163 17.33 -10.84 0.36
CA GLU A 163 17.05 -9.53 -0.21
C GLU A 163 15.86 -9.59 -1.18
N SER A 164 15.17 -8.46 -1.32
CA SER A 164 14.18 -8.24 -2.37
C SER A 164 14.63 -7.10 -3.27
N LYS A 165 14.47 -7.30 -4.57
CA LYS A 165 14.63 -6.25 -5.58
C LYS A 165 13.29 -5.94 -6.20
N GLN A 166 12.95 -4.67 -6.27
CA GLN A 166 11.83 -4.20 -7.07
C GLN A 166 12.36 -3.80 -8.44
N ILE A 167 11.78 -4.38 -9.48
CA ILE A 167 12.10 -4.07 -10.88
C ILE A 167 10.84 -3.71 -11.66
N PHE A 168 11.03 -3.17 -12.85
CA PHE A 168 9.96 -2.95 -13.82
C PHE A 168 10.33 -3.64 -15.14
N TYR A 169 9.38 -4.37 -15.68
CA TYR A 169 9.48 -4.95 -17.01
C TYR A 169 8.38 -4.40 -17.94
N SER A 170 8.51 -4.60 -19.23
CA SER A 170 7.51 -4.20 -20.21
C SER A 170 6.63 -5.38 -20.57
N SER A 171 5.33 -5.22 -20.45
CA SER A 171 4.36 -6.14 -21.02
C SER A 171 4.34 -6.03 -22.53
N LYS A 172 3.65 -6.94 -23.23
CA LYS A 172 3.53 -7.01 -24.69
C LYS A 172 3.06 -5.70 -25.34
N ASP A 173 2.20 -4.94 -24.66
CA ASP A 173 1.69 -3.65 -25.13
C ASP A 173 2.55 -2.44 -24.68
N GLY A 174 3.72 -2.68 -24.09
CA GLY A 174 4.64 -1.68 -23.56
C GLY A 174 4.30 -1.17 -22.17
N THR A 175 3.22 -1.65 -21.54
CA THR A 175 2.86 -1.27 -20.16
C THR A 175 3.98 -1.69 -19.21
N LYS A 176 4.43 -0.75 -18.37
CA LYS A 176 5.40 -1.03 -17.30
C LYS A 176 4.72 -1.70 -16.12
N VAL A 177 5.16 -2.90 -15.80
CA VAL A 177 4.62 -3.71 -14.71
C VAL A 177 5.70 -3.89 -13.64
N PRO A 178 5.43 -3.57 -12.36
CA PRO A 178 6.38 -3.82 -11.28
C PRO A 178 6.40 -5.30 -10.92
N MET A 179 7.57 -5.79 -10.52
CA MET A 179 7.78 -7.13 -9.97
C MET A 179 8.74 -7.05 -8.80
N ILE A 180 8.47 -7.80 -7.75
CA ILE A 180 9.38 -7.98 -6.61
C ILE A 180 9.98 -9.37 -6.71
N ILE A 181 11.30 -9.44 -6.77
CA ILE A 181 12.07 -10.68 -6.85
C ILE A 181 12.82 -10.82 -5.53
N THR A 182 12.66 -11.96 -4.85
CA THR A 182 13.26 -12.23 -3.53
C THR A 182 14.10 -13.50 -3.59
N TYR A 183 15.30 -13.45 -3.04
CA TYR A 183 16.24 -14.57 -3.03
C TYR A 183 17.31 -14.38 -1.95
N LYS A 184 18.11 -15.41 -1.72
CA LYS A 184 19.24 -15.38 -0.79
C LYS A 184 20.37 -14.47 -1.31
N LYS A 185 20.91 -13.61 -0.47
CA LYS A 185 22.06 -12.75 -0.83
C LYS A 185 23.23 -13.59 -1.36
N GLY A 186 23.87 -13.11 -2.42
CA GLY A 186 24.98 -13.83 -3.06
C GLY A 186 24.55 -14.96 -4.00
N THR A 187 23.25 -15.13 -4.27
CA THR A 187 22.77 -16.08 -5.29
C THR A 187 23.40 -15.76 -6.64
N ASN A 188 24.02 -16.77 -7.27
CA ASN A 188 24.59 -16.63 -8.61
C ASN A 188 23.47 -16.68 -9.65
N LEU A 189 23.22 -15.56 -10.31
CA LEU A 189 22.19 -15.44 -11.36
C LEU A 189 22.75 -15.95 -12.69
N ASN A 190 22.68 -17.27 -12.90
CA ASN A 190 23.25 -17.99 -14.05
C ASN A 190 22.19 -18.71 -14.90
N GLY A 191 20.92 -18.43 -14.69
CA GLY A 191 19.80 -19.05 -15.40
C GLY A 191 19.42 -20.45 -14.90
N LYS A 192 20.02 -20.95 -13.83
CA LYS A 192 19.77 -22.31 -13.29
C LYS A 192 19.13 -22.31 -11.90
N ASN A 193 18.62 -21.16 -11.44
CA ASN A 193 17.99 -21.11 -10.13
C ASN A 193 16.52 -21.52 -10.22
N PRO A 194 16.08 -22.51 -9.43
CA PRO A 194 14.67 -22.85 -9.33
C PRO A 194 13.87 -21.62 -8.93
N THR A 195 12.82 -21.31 -9.66
CA THR A 195 12.07 -20.06 -9.47
C THR A 195 10.57 -20.32 -9.41
N ILE A 196 9.90 -19.79 -8.39
CA ILE A 196 8.46 -19.68 -8.34
C ILE A 196 8.07 -18.28 -8.81
N LEU A 197 7.37 -18.20 -9.92
CA LEU A 197 6.70 -16.99 -10.39
C LEU A 197 5.22 -17.06 -10.00
N TYR A 198 4.78 -16.15 -9.12
CA TYR A 198 3.41 -16.14 -8.62
C TYR A 198 2.72 -14.82 -8.94
N GLY A 199 1.60 -14.86 -9.66
CA GLY A 199 0.75 -13.71 -9.98
C GLY A 199 -0.72 -13.99 -9.66
N TYR A 200 -1.54 -12.93 -9.56
CA TYR A 200 -2.98 -13.04 -9.34
C TYR A 200 -3.80 -12.31 -10.41
N GLY A 201 -3.65 -10.99 -10.52
CA GLY A 201 -4.25 -10.17 -11.59
C GLY A 201 -5.77 -10.24 -11.67
N GLY A 202 -6.46 -10.03 -10.54
CA GLY A 202 -7.92 -10.07 -10.53
C GLY A 202 -8.57 -9.39 -9.34
N PHE A 203 -9.87 -9.15 -9.44
CA PHE A 203 -10.76 -8.68 -8.38
C PHE A 203 -10.30 -7.41 -7.65
N ASN A 204 -9.51 -6.56 -8.30
CA ASN A 204 -8.92 -5.36 -7.66
C ASN A 204 -8.09 -5.67 -6.41
N ILE A 205 -7.55 -6.92 -6.30
CA ILE A 205 -6.73 -7.34 -5.17
C ILE A 205 -5.26 -7.07 -5.49
N SER A 206 -4.64 -6.19 -4.70
CA SER A 206 -3.21 -5.92 -4.80
C SER A 206 -2.39 -7.01 -4.13
N ARG A 207 -1.37 -7.51 -4.85
CA ARG A 207 -0.40 -8.46 -4.28
C ARG A 207 0.74 -7.69 -3.62
N THR A 208 0.58 -7.43 -2.33
CA THR A 208 1.60 -6.75 -1.52
C THR A 208 2.53 -7.76 -0.85
N PRO A 209 3.81 -7.41 -0.61
CA PRO A 209 4.75 -8.30 0.07
C PRO A 209 4.25 -8.78 1.42
N GLY A 210 4.40 -10.06 1.68
CA GLY A 210 4.03 -10.69 2.94
C GLY A 210 4.81 -11.98 3.16
N PHE A 211 5.20 -12.24 4.40
CA PHE A 211 5.93 -13.44 4.78
C PHE A 211 5.05 -14.69 4.71
N SER A 212 5.65 -15.76 4.24
CA SER A 212 5.07 -17.11 4.26
C SER A 212 6.17 -18.11 4.62
N VAL A 213 5.89 -19.00 5.56
CA VAL A 213 6.81 -20.08 5.95
C VAL A 213 7.15 -20.96 4.74
N ALA A 214 6.18 -21.26 3.89
CA ALA A 214 6.42 -22.07 2.67
C ALA A 214 7.42 -21.38 1.72
N ASN A 215 7.29 -20.05 1.55
CA ASN A 215 8.24 -19.29 0.72
C ASN A 215 9.63 -19.19 1.38
N ALA A 216 9.67 -19.11 2.72
CA ALA A 216 10.94 -19.12 3.45
C ALA A 216 11.69 -20.45 3.23
N VAL A 217 11.01 -21.58 3.40
CA VAL A 217 11.58 -22.92 3.13
C VAL A 217 12.04 -23.04 1.67
N TRP A 218 11.25 -22.55 0.71
CA TRP A 218 11.65 -22.52 -0.70
C TRP A 218 12.95 -21.75 -0.91
N MET A 219 13.08 -20.57 -0.32
CA MET A 219 14.27 -19.74 -0.45
C MET A 219 15.48 -20.32 0.29
N GLU A 220 15.28 -21.04 1.42
CA GLU A 220 16.34 -21.78 2.12
C GLU A 220 16.95 -22.88 1.26
N GLN A 221 16.16 -23.52 0.41
CA GLN A 221 16.62 -24.49 -0.57
C GLN A 221 17.30 -23.86 -1.80
N GLY A 222 17.51 -22.54 -1.79
CA GLY A 222 18.15 -21.80 -2.88
C GLY A 222 17.20 -21.31 -3.98
N GLY A 223 15.89 -21.45 -3.78
CA GLY A 223 14.89 -20.99 -4.74
C GLY A 223 14.72 -19.47 -4.77
N ILE A 224 14.33 -18.96 -5.93
CA ILE A 224 13.91 -17.56 -6.14
C ILE A 224 12.39 -17.48 -6.05
N TYR A 225 11.86 -16.41 -5.45
CA TYR A 225 10.42 -16.12 -5.41
C TYR A 225 10.14 -14.76 -6.07
N ALA A 226 9.40 -14.77 -7.17
CA ALA A 226 9.09 -13.59 -7.96
C ALA A 226 7.59 -13.33 -8.01
N VAL A 227 7.18 -12.08 -7.75
CA VAL A 227 5.77 -11.68 -7.72
C VAL A 227 5.56 -10.41 -8.56
N PRO A 228 5.05 -10.54 -9.79
CA PRO A 228 4.63 -9.42 -10.61
C PRO A 228 3.27 -8.89 -10.14
N ASN A 229 3.12 -7.59 -10.17
CA ASN A 229 1.90 -6.88 -9.81
C ASN A 229 1.09 -6.56 -11.07
N ILE A 230 0.56 -7.62 -11.68
CA ILE A 230 -0.08 -7.61 -13.00
C ILE A 230 -1.44 -6.91 -12.99
N ARG A 231 -1.86 -6.40 -14.16
CA ARG A 231 -3.16 -5.73 -14.36
C ARG A 231 -4.32 -6.62 -13.88
N GLY A 232 -5.45 -5.99 -13.57
CA GLY A 232 -6.60 -6.66 -12.92
C GLY A 232 -6.53 -6.64 -11.39
N GLY A 233 -5.33 -6.43 -10.81
CA GLY A 233 -5.13 -6.08 -9.40
C GLY A 233 -5.49 -4.62 -9.11
N GLY A 234 -5.22 -4.16 -7.88
CA GLY A 234 -5.55 -2.83 -7.38
C GLY A 234 -4.34 -1.91 -7.18
N GLU A 235 -3.15 -2.31 -7.61
CA GLU A 235 -1.88 -1.66 -7.28
C GLU A 235 -1.82 -0.18 -7.70
N TYR A 236 -2.44 0.15 -8.83
CA TYR A 236 -2.57 1.51 -9.34
C TYR A 236 -4.05 1.96 -9.41
N GLY A 237 -4.90 1.39 -8.55
CA GLY A 237 -6.30 1.74 -8.44
C GLY A 237 -7.18 1.21 -9.57
N ARG A 238 -8.35 1.86 -9.74
CA ARG A 238 -9.41 1.37 -10.64
C ARG A 238 -8.96 1.24 -12.10
N LYS A 239 -8.10 2.12 -12.59
CA LYS A 239 -7.61 2.05 -13.96
C LYS A 239 -6.83 0.76 -14.20
N TRP A 240 -5.90 0.42 -13.30
CA TRP A 240 -5.12 -0.81 -13.37
C TRP A 240 -6.00 -2.06 -13.35
N HIS A 241 -7.01 -2.04 -12.49
CA HIS A 241 -8.01 -3.12 -12.43
C HIS A 241 -8.77 -3.25 -13.75
N ASN A 242 -9.31 -2.16 -14.28
CA ASN A 242 -10.13 -2.17 -15.48
C ASN A 242 -9.36 -2.60 -16.74
N GLU A 243 -8.03 -2.40 -16.77
CA GLU A 243 -7.16 -2.87 -17.88
C GLU A 243 -6.90 -4.40 -17.83
N GLY A 244 -7.41 -5.13 -16.84
CA GLY A 244 -7.26 -6.58 -16.68
C GLY A 244 -8.57 -7.35 -16.55
N VAL A 245 -9.73 -6.77 -16.92
CA VAL A 245 -11.05 -7.42 -16.79
C VAL A 245 -11.79 -7.54 -18.11
N GLN A 246 -12.76 -8.46 -18.16
CA GLN A 246 -13.65 -8.68 -19.31
C GLN A 246 -12.84 -8.85 -20.62
N LEU A 247 -13.10 -8.06 -21.66
CA LEU A 247 -12.43 -8.11 -22.96
C LEU A 247 -10.93 -7.76 -22.92
N LYS A 248 -10.47 -7.17 -21.82
CA LYS A 248 -9.05 -6.85 -21.57
C LYS A 248 -8.33 -7.89 -20.73
N LYS A 249 -8.96 -9.04 -20.45
CA LYS A 249 -8.36 -10.08 -19.60
C LYS A 249 -7.06 -10.64 -20.17
N GLN A 250 -6.88 -10.60 -21.48
CA GLN A 250 -5.63 -11.03 -22.14
C GLN A 250 -4.41 -10.24 -21.63
N ASN A 251 -4.56 -8.98 -21.30
CA ASN A 251 -3.47 -8.16 -20.73
C ASN A 251 -2.85 -8.78 -19.47
N VAL A 252 -3.67 -9.45 -18.64
CA VAL A 252 -3.20 -10.12 -17.40
C VAL A 252 -2.27 -11.29 -17.72
N PHE A 253 -2.61 -12.06 -18.76
CA PHE A 253 -1.78 -13.18 -19.21
C PHE A 253 -0.52 -12.68 -19.89
N ASP A 254 -0.62 -11.64 -20.73
CA ASP A 254 0.52 -11.03 -21.38
C ASP A 254 1.50 -10.41 -20.36
N ASP A 255 0.99 -9.77 -19.30
CA ASP A 255 1.81 -9.27 -18.18
C ASP A 255 2.56 -10.42 -17.48
N PHE A 256 1.88 -11.56 -17.26
CA PHE A 256 2.47 -12.70 -16.57
C PHE A 256 3.52 -13.43 -17.42
N ILE A 257 3.24 -13.59 -18.73
CA ILE A 257 4.20 -14.17 -19.69
C ILE A 257 5.45 -13.30 -19.77
N ALA A 258 5.28 -11.99 -19.92
CA ALA A 258 6.41 -11.05 -19.97
C ALA A 258 7.24 -11.04 -18.68
N ALA A 259 6.63 -11.33 -17.52
CA ALA A 259 7.38 -11.51 -16.27
C ALA A 259 8.28 -12.74 -16.33
N ALA A 260 7.79 -13.87 -16.86
CA ALA A 260 8.58 -15.08 -17.05
C ALA A 260 9.75 -14.84 -18.02
N GLU A 261 9.48 -14.23 -19.17
CA GLU A 261 10.50 -13.85 -20.17
C GLU A 261 11.56 -12.95 -19.54
N TYR A 262 11.17 -11.91 -18.77
CA TYR A 262 12.11 -11.04 -18.07
C TYR A 262 13.06 -11.83 -17.14
N LEU A 263 12.53 -12.78 -16.36
CA LEU A 263 13.33 -13.59 -15.43
C LEU A 263 14.34 -14.45 -16.18
N ILE A 264 13.96 -15.00 -17.34
CA ILE A 264 14.85 -15.82 -18.20
C ILE A 264 15.91 -14.94 -18.83
N ASP A 265 15.54 -13.83 -19.47
CA ASP A 265 16.44 -12.92 -20.18
C ASP A 265 17.49 -12.28 -19.26
N ASN A 266 17.16 -12.14 -17.96
CA ASN A 266 18.06 -11.58 -16.94
C ASN A 266 18.77 -12.65 -16.11
N ASN A 267 18.77 -13.91 -16.56
CA ASN A 267 19.47 -15.03 -15.94
C ASN A 267 19.05 -15.33 -14.49
N TYR A 268 17.86 -14.93 -14.06
CA TYR A 268 17.32 -15.40 -12.78
C TYR A 268 17.00 -16.88 -12.84
N THR A 269 16.47 -17.36 -13.95
CA THR A 269 16.04 -18.74 -14.20
C THR A 269 16.11 -19.08 -15.68
N SER A 270 15.61 -20.24 -16.06
CA SER A 270 15.34 -20.64 -17.44
C SER A 270 14.00 -21.37 -17.52
N SER A 271 13.55 -21.72 -18.73
CA SER A 271 12.32 -22.50 -18.93
C SER A 271 12.33 -23.87 -18.27
N GLU A 272 13.50 -24.41 -17.95
CA GLU A 272 13.68 -25.68 -17.23
C GLU A 272 13.50 -25.53 -15.72
N TYR A 273 13.79 -24.34 -15.18
CA TYR A 273 13.82 -24.07 -13.74
C TYR A 273 12.69 -23.13 -13.26
N LEU A 274 11.79 -22.68 -14.16
CA LEU A 274 10.65 -21.83 -13.84
C LEU A 274 9.38 -22.66 -13.60
#